data_77f68701e052bbb25f4fbcbf3a5baa4c
#
_entry.id   77f68701e052bbb25f4fbcbf3a5baa4c
#
_cell.length_a   1.000
_cell.length_b   1.000
_cell.length_c   1.000
_cell.angle_alpha   90.00
_cell.angle_beta   90.00
_cell.angle_gamma   90.00
#
_symmetry.space_group_name_H-M   'P 1'
#
loop_
_entity.id
_entity.type
_entity.pdbx_description
1 polymer ?
#
loop_
_entity_poly.entity_id
_entity_poly.type
_entity_poly.pdbx_seq_one_letter_code
_entity_poly.pdbx_strand_id
1 'polypeptide(L)'
;MAKYELLADGIEVYLGDCREVLPSLAGVNHIISDPPYEDEMHAAVGNINRIRNDGQRTREDLGFSGVNFNRADYARLMVEASNGWLICFTLAEGVRAWRDEIQKNGGKWDTTLAWIKPDASPRFNGQGAARGFECAVTAWCGTGYRSWNGGGKRGVYTHCVNTARQSNHPTLKPTPLMVELVMDFTKPDELVCDPFMGSGTTGLACIKAGRRFVGIEQKQEYYDDARRRIELELKQGDLFMAPPKLKQGKLAL
;
A
#
# COMPACT_ATOMS: atom_id res chain seq x y z
N MET A 1 -13.46 18.84 -5.83
CA MET A 1 -14.16 17.71 -5.17
C MET A 1 -13.59 16.41 -5.70
N ALA A 2 -13.27 15.51 -4.80
CA ALA A 2 -12.78 14.18 -5.19
C ALA A 2 -13.87 13.40 -5.95
N LYS A 3 -13.46 12.68 -7.01
CA LYS A 3 -14.35 11.76 -7.73
C LYS A 3 -14.39 10.44 -6.95
N TYR A 4 -15.57 9.94 -6.70
CA TYR A 4 -15.83 8.68 -5.98
C TYR A 4 -16.38 7.62 -6.92
N GLU A 5 -15.91 6.39 -6.82
CA GLU A 5 -16.47 5.22 -7.48
C GLU A 5 -16.54 4.02 -6.51
N LEU A 6 -17.70 3.37 -6.47
CA LEU A 6 -17.91 2.07 -5.82
C LEU A 6 -17.73 0.98 -6.87
N LEU A 7 -16.67 0.18 -6.77
CA LEU A 7 -16.34 -0.87 -7.75
C LEU A 7 -17.02 -2.20 -7.44
N ALA A 8 -17.21 -2.49 -6.15
CA ALA A 8 -17.98 -3.63 -5.63
C ALA A 8 -18.39 -3.33 -4.19
N ASP A 9 -19.23 -4.17 -3.58
CA ASP A 9 -19.59 -4.02 -2.17
C ASP A 9 -18.33 -3.99 -1.29
N GLY A 10 -18.13 -2.88 -0.58
CA GLY A 10 -16.97 -2.64 0.27
C GLY A 10 -15.64 -2.37 -0.45
N ILE A 11 -15.63 -2.13 -1.77
CA ILE A 11 -14.44 -1.75 -2.55
C ILE A 11 -14.65 -0.40 -3.21
N GLU A 12 -14.01 0.63 -2.67
CA GLU A 12 -14.22 2.02 -3.03
C GLU A 12 -12.90 2.68 -3.47
N VAL A 13 -12.98 3.57 -4.45
CA VAL A 13 -11.81 4.34 -4.92
C VAL A 13 -12.16 5.81 -5.12
N TYR A 14 -11.23 6.67 -4.74
CA TYR A 14 -11.34 8.11 -4.84
C TYR A 14 -10.20 8.66 -5.72
N LEU A 15 -10.57 9.48 -6.70
CA LEU A 15 -9.62 10.35 -7.40
C LEU A 15 -9.62 11.71 -6.71
N GLY A 16 -8.57 12.03 -5.97
CA GLY A 16 -8.47 13.29 -5.22
C GLY A 16 -7.30 13.33 -4.26
N ASP A 17 -7.19 14.43 -3.57
CA ASP A 17 -6.19 14.61 -2.50
C ASP A 17 -6.66 13.89 -1.22
N CYS A 18 -5.82 13.03 -0.66
CA CYS A 18 -6.15 12.31 0.56
C CYS A 18 -6.39 13.26 1.76
N ARG A 19 -5.86 14.47 1.74
CA ARG A 19 -6.11 15.50 2.77
C ARG A 19 -7.56 15.99 2.77
N GLU A 20 -8.22 15.92 1.62
CA GLU A 20 -9.66 16.27 1.50
C GLU A 20 -10.55 15.05 1.79
N VAL A 21 -10.11 13.85 1.40
CA VAL A 21 -10.93 12.63 1.46
C VAL A 21 -10.89 11.98 2.84
N LEU A 22 -9.69 11.77 3.42
CA LEU A 22 -9.54 11.08 4.71
C LEU A 22 -10.45 11.62 5.83
N PRO A 23 -10.58 12.95 6.03
CA PRO A 23 -11.44 13.49 7.09
C PRO A 23 -12.93 13.16 6.90
N SER A 24 -13.36 12.82 5.69
CA SER A 24 -14.75 12.46 5.38
C SER A 24 -15.05 10.96 5.51
N LEU A 25 -14.02 10.13 5.61
CA LEU A 25 -14.18 8.69 5.73
C LEU A 25 -14.57 8.29 7.15
N ALA A 26 -15.56 7.43 7.25
CA ALA A 26 -15.97 6.84 8.53
C ALA A 26 -15.66 5.35 8.58
N GLY A 27 -15.35 4.86 9.78
CA GLY A 27 -15.24 3.42 10.03
C GLY A 27 -14.00 2.76 9.45
N VAL A 28 -12.96 3.50 9.11
CA VAL A 28 -11.67 2.92 8.68
C VAL A 28 -11.07 2.15 9.85
N ASN A 29 -10.89 0.84 9.66
CA ASN A 29 -10.27 -0.01 10.67
C ASN A 29 -8.75 0.14 10.64
N HIS A 30 -8.14 0.07 9.47
CA HIS A 30 -6.68 0.05 9.32
C HIS A 30 -6.22 0.93 8.17
N ILE A 31 -4.99 1.43 8.27
CA ILE A 31 -4.30 2.08 7.16
C ILE A 31 -3.06 1.25 6.82
N ILE A 32 -2.93 0.90 5.54
CA ILE A 32 -1.73 0.26 4.97
C ILE A 32 -1.36 1.03 3.72
N SER A 33 -0.22 1.73 3.75
CA SER A 33 0.10 2.69 2.70
C SER A 33 1.59 2.84 2.44
N ASP A 34 1.89 3.24 1.19
CA ASP A 34 3.23 3.55 0.69
C ASP A 34 3.26 5.02 0.22
N PRO A 35 3.37 5.98 1.15
CA PRO A 35 3.38 7.39 0.80
C PRO A 35 4.61 7.75 -0.07
N PRO A 36 4.54 8.84 -0.87
CA PRO A 36 5.67 9.32 -1.62
C PRO A 36 6.89 9.52 -0.72
N TYR A 37 8.04 9.09 -1.20
CA TYR A 37 9.30 9.29 -0.49
C TYR A 37 9.72 10.76 -0.56
N GLU A 38 10.39 11.22 0.49
CA GLU A 38 10.82 12.61 0.63
C GLU A 38 11.96 12.99 -0.30
N ASP A 39 12.12 14.32 -0.52
CA ASP A 39 13.15 14.91 -1.38
C ASP A 39 14.58 14.47 -1.03
N GLU A 40 14.88 14.22 0.24
CA GLU A 40 16.19 13.70 0.68
C GLU A 40 16.53 12.36 0.02
N MET A 41 15.50 11.60 -0.34
CA MET A 41 15.64 10.31 -1.00
C MET A 41 15.66 10.44 -2.52
N HIS A 42 14.94 11.43 -3.08
CA HIS A 42 15.09 11.78 -4.49
C HIS A 42 16.52 12.24 -4.80
N ALA A 43 17.18 12.96 -3.89
CA ALA A 43 18.59 13.31 -4.01
C ALA A 43 19.52 12.08 -3.96
N ALA A 44 19.21 11.09 -3.13
CA ALA A 44 19.99 9.84 -3.04
C ALA A 44 19.74 8.88 -4.21
N VAL A 45 18.51 8.83 -4.75
CA VAL A 45 18.13 8.00 -5.90
C VAL A 45 18.42 8.72 -7.23
N GLY A 46 18.32 10.05 -7.27
CA GLY A 46 18.59 10.86 -8.46
C GLY A 46 20.04 10.82 -8.97
N ASN A 47 20.96 10.22 -8.21
CA ASN A 47 22.32 9.92 -8.66
C ASN A 47 22.44 8.58 -9.41
N ILE A 48 21.35 7.81 -9.59
CA ILE A 48 21.37 6.65 -10.47
C ILE A 48 21.18 7.16 -11.92
N ASN A 49 22.30 7.61 -12.50
CA ASN A 49 22.36 7.89 -13.93
C ASN A 49 22.10 6.57 -14.70
N ARG A 50 20.91 6.37 -15.20
CA ARG A 50 20.66 5.35 -16.23
C ARG A 50 21.31 5.84 -17.52
N ILE A 51 22.34 5.12 -17.98
CA ILE A 51 22.91 5.31 -19.29
C ILE A 51 21.92 4.69 -20.28
N ARG A 52 21.32 5.49 -21.17
CA ARG A 52 20.58 4.96 -22.33
C ARG A 52 21.55 4.32 -23.30
N ASN A 53 21.04 3.43 -24.18
CA ASN A 53 21.82 2.80 -25.24
C ASN A 53 22.46 3.78 -26.24
N ASP A 54 22.07 5.07 -26.18
CA ASP A 54 22.63 6.18 -26.98
C ASP A 54 23.74 6.98 -26.24
N GLY A 55 24.11 6.54 -25.03
CA GLY A 55 25.14 7.19 -24.21
C GLY A 55 24.69 8.46 -23.49
N GLN A 56 23.45 8.89 -23.65
CA GLN A 56 22.95 10.09 -22.95
C GLN A 56 22.50 9.76 -21.52
N ARG A 57 22.88 10.63 -20.58
CA ARG A 57 22.42 10.57 -19.18
C ARG A 57 21.09 11.28 -19.07
N THR A 58 20.01 10.54 -18.85
CA THR A 58 18.72 11.15 -18.52
C THR A 58 18.44 11.06 -17.03
N ARG A 59 18.14 12.20 -16.39
CA ARG A 59 17.37 12.22 -15.15
C ARG A 59 15.95 11.80 -15.55
N GLU A 60 15.54 10.61 -15.21
CA GLU A 60 14.10 10.33 -15.13
C GLU A 60 13.58 11.10 -13.92
N ASP A 61 12.86 12.18 -14.20
CA ASP A 61 12.00 12.81 -13.23
C ASP A 61 10.90 11.78 -12.92
N LEU A 62 10.94 11.19 -11.73
CA LEU A 62 9.94 10.21 -11.29
C LEU A 62 8.55 10.84 -11.16
N GLY A 63 8.39 12.09 -11.59
CA GLY A 63 7.12 12.81 -11.63
C GLY A 63 6.49 13.05 -10.26
N PHE A 64 7.23 12.79 -9.19
CA PHE A 64 6.88 13.14 -7.83
C PHE A 64 7.66 14.39 -7.46
N SER A 65 7.05 15.55 -7.63
CA SER A 65 7.61 16.77 -7.03
C SER A 65 7.36 16.65 -5.52
N GLY A 66 8.44 16.42 -4.75
CA GLY A 66 8.41 16.47 -3.29
C GLY A 66 8.06 17.85 -2.72
N VAL A 67 7.77 18.80 -3.57
CA VAL A 67 7.63 20.24 -3.27
C VAL A 67 6.57 20.57 -2.23
N ASN A 68 5.67 19.64 -1.88
CA ASN A 68 4.64 19.85 -0.85
C ASN A 68 4.31 18.60 -0.02
N PHE A 69 5.22 17.63 0.10
CA PHE A 69 4.99 16.50 0.97
C PHE A 69 5.20 16.92 2.43
N ASN A 70 4.09 17.09 3.15
CA ASN A 70 4.10 17.41 4.56
C ASN A 70 3.83 16.14 5.39
N ARG A 71 4.88 15.41 5.78
CA ARG A 71 4.78 14.20 6.60
C ARG A 71 3.92 14.40 7.84
N ALA A 72 4.06 15.54 8.52
CA ALA A 72 3.33 15.83 9.74
C ALA A 72 1.81 15.83 9.51
N ASP A 73 1.34 16.46 8.42
CA ASP A 73 -0.08 16.48 8.08
C ASP A 73 -0.59 15.11 7.70
N TYR A 74 0.15 14.35 6.90
CA TYR A 74 -0.25 13.00 6.51
C TYR A 74 -0.27 12.03 7.69
N ALA A 75 0.76 12.08 8.57
CA ALA A 75 0.79 11.26 9.78
C ALA A 75 -0.41 11.56 10.70
N ARG A 76 -0.73 12.86 10.88
CA ARG A 76 -1.90 13.28 11.65
C ARG A 76 -3.19 12.72 11.06
N LEU A 77 -3.43 12.93 9.77
CA LEU A 77 -4.65 12.48 9.10
C LEU A 77 -4.80 10.95 9.12
N MET A 78 -3.71 10.22 8.90
CA MET A 78 -3.74 8.76 8.94
C MET A 78 -4.01 8.23 10.35
N VAL A 79 -3.43 8.87 11.39
CA VAL A 79 -3.70 8.48 12.79
C VAL A 79 -5.14 8.79 13.17
N GLU A 80 -5.66 9.98 12.81
CA GLU A 80 -7.04 10.39 13.08
C GLU A 80 -8.07 9.49 12.38
N ALA A 81 -7.77 9.02 11.15
CA ALA A 81 -8.66 8.17 10.39
C ALA A 81 -8.67 6.71 10.84
N SER A 82 -7.56 6.20 11.40
CA SER A 82 -7.39 4.78 11.73
C SER A 82 -7.93 4.43 13.12
N ASN A 83 -8.75 3.38 13.20
CA ASN A 83 -9.20 2.80 14.47
C ASN A 83 -8.42 1.54 14.88
N GLY A 84 -7.34 1.21 14.20
CA GLY A 84 -6.53 0.01 14.42
C GLY A 84 -5.09 0.19 14.00
N TRP A 85 -4.60 -0.68 13.13
CA TRP A 85 -3.23 -0.61 12.65
C TRP A 85 -3.02 0.49 11.61
N LEU A 86 -1.91 1.20 11.77
CA LEU A 86 -1.33 2.05 10.75
C LEU A 86 0.01 1.44 10.34
N ILE A 87 0.14 1.07 9.07
CA ILE A 87 1.36 0.53 8.46
C ILE A 87 1.79 1.49 7.36
N CYS A 88 2.95 2.12 7.54
CA CYS A 88 3.47 3.14 6.63
C CYS A 88 4.82 2.71 6.10
N PHE A 89 4.89 2.39 4.81
CA PHE A 89 6.15 2.05 4.14
C PHE A 89 7.07 3.27 4.07
N THR A 90 8.36 2.99 4.21
CA THR A 90 9.41 4.01 4.12
C THR A 90 10.77 3.33 3.90
N LEU A 91 11.79 4.11 3.59
CA LEU A 91 13.16 3.64 3.68
C LEU A 91 13.65 3.64 5.13
N ALA A 92 14.78 2.96 5.38
CA ALA A 92 15.38 2.92 6.72
C ALA A 92 15.63 4.31 7.31
N GLU A 93 16.00 5.26 6.48
CA GLU A 93 16.28 6.65 6.83
C GLU A 93 15.02 7.42 7.30
N GLY A 94 13.84 7.06 6.79
CA GLY A 94 12.56 7.69 7.13
C GLY A 94 11.88 7.13 8.38
N VAL A 95 12.30 5.96 8.86
CA VAL A 95 11.64 5.24 9.98
C VAL A 95 11.46 6.13 11.21
N ARG A 96 12.51 6.81 11.66
CA ARG A 96 12.45 7.66 12.85
C ARG A 96 11.45 8.80 12.67
N ALA A 97 11.50 9.45 11.53
CA ALA A 97 10.69 10.62 11.28
C ALA A 97 9.19 10.27 11.16
N TRP A 98 8.83 9.17 10.51
CA TRP A 98 7.46 8.68 10.49
C TRP A 98 6.98 8.25 11.89
N ARG A 99 7.80 7.49 12.62
CA ARG A 99 7.49 7.10 13.99
C ARG A 99 7.20 8.31 14.86
N ASP A 100 8.07 9.30 14.85
CA ASP A 100 7.98 10.46 15.73
C ASP A 100 6.70 11.29 15.41
N GLU A 101 6.36 11.48 14.14
CA GLU A 101 5.12 12.18 13.77
C GLU A 101 3.86 11.36 14.09
N ILE A 102 3.86 10.04 13.87
CA ILE A 102 2.75 9.16 14.24
C ILE A 102 2.52 9.20 15.77
N GLN A 103 3.57 9.10 16.58
CA GLN A 103 3.46 9.15 18.04
C GLN A 103 2.99 10.52 18.55
N LYS A 104 3.44 11.60 17.95
CA LYS A 104 3.01 12.97 18.28
C LYS A 104 1.51 13.16 18.11
N ASN A 105 0.91 12.46 17.14
CA ASN A 105 -0.54 12.50 16.86
C ASN A 105 -1.35 11.40 17.59
N GLY A 106 -0.73 10.67 18.55
CA GLY A 106 -1.44 9.71 19.40
C GLY A 106 -1.36 8.25 18.95
N GLY A 107 -0.75 7.96 17.81
CA GLY A 107 -0.48 6.59 17.39
C GLY A 107 0.55 5.92 18.32
N LYS A 108 0.27 4.72 18.78
CA LYS A 108 1.16 3.95 19.66
C LYS A 108 2.11 3.13 18.81
N TRP A 109 3.32 3.63 18.57
CA TRP A 109 4.32 2.89 17.82
C TRP A 109 4.51 1.48 18.40
N ASP A 110 4.63 0.49 17.51
CA ASP A 110 4.81 -0.91 17.86
C ASP A 110 6.22 -1.38 17.46
N THR A 111 6.44 -1.53 16.16
CA THR A 111 7.73 -1.98 15.64
C THR A 111 7.99 -1.43 14.23
N THR A 112 9.17 -1.74 13.71
CA THR A 112 9.50 -1.52 12.30
C THR A 112 9.58 -2.88 11.60
N LEU A 113 8.80 -3.06 10.55
CA LEU A 113 8.88 -4.22 9.69
C LEU A 113 10.00 -4.06 8.67
N ALA A 114 10.58 -5.17 8.25
CA ALA A 114 11.55 -5.22 7.17
C ALA A 114 11.00 -6.08 6.02
N TRP A 115 10.88 -5.50 4.83
CA TRP A 115 10.67 -6.26 3.60
C TRP A 115 12.02 -6.55 2.94
N ILE A 116 12.45 -7.80 2.98
CA ILE A 116 13.68 -8.28 2.33
C ILE A 116 13.38 -8.60 0.87
N LYS A 117 14.25 -8.13 -0.02
CA LYS A 117 14.17 -8.27 -1.47
C LYS A 117 15.28 -9.21 -1.97
N PRO A 118 15.03 -10.53 -2.08
CA PRO A 118 16.07 -11.50 -2.47
C PRO A 118 16.67 -11.24 -3.86
N ASP A 119 15.88 -10.65 -4.73
CA ASP A 119 16.19 -10.33 -6.13
C ASP A 119 16.54 -8.85 -6.36
N ALA A 120 16.88 -8.10 -5.29
CA ALA A 120 17.30 -6.72 -5.45
C ALA A 120 18.53 -6.60 -6.34
N SER A 121 18.48 -5.66 -7.30
CA SER A 121 19.60 -5.43 -8.21
C SER A 121 20.88 -5.05 -7.46
N PRO A 122 22.02 -5.67 -7.78
CA PRO A 122 23.30 -5.33 -7.15
C PRO A 122 23.76 -3.93 -7.57
N ARG A 123 24.70 -3.36 -6.81
CA ARG A 123 25.43 -2.17 -7.25
C ARG A 123 26.48 -2.58 -8.31
N PHE A 124 26.22 -2.25 -9.57
CA PHE A 124 27.10 -2.59 -10.68
C PHE A 124 28.48 -1.91 -10.64
N ASN A 125 28.61 -0.81 -9.89
CA ASN A 125 29.91 -0.15 -9.71
C ASN A 125 30.83 -0.79 -8.66
N GLY A 126 30.35 -1.82 -7.94
CA GLY A 126 31.12 -2.54 -6.93
C GLY A 126 31.59 -1.73 -5.71
N GLN A 127 31.12 -0.48 -5.54
CA GLN A 127 31.60 0.45 -4.52
C GLN A 127 30.81 0.39 -3.20
N GLY A 128 30.02 -0.64 -2.99
CA GLY A 128 29.25 -0.83 -1.75
C GLY A 128 28.10 -1.79 -1.91
N ALA A 129 27.43 -2.12 -0.79
CA ALA A 129 26.25 -2.97 -0.79
C ALA A 129 25.07 -2.33 -1.53
N ALA A 130 24.29 -3.16 -2.22
CA ALA A 130 22.99 -2.75 -2.74
C ALA A 130 21.95 -2.67 -1.59
N ARG A 131 20.91 -1.86 -1.79
CA ARG A 131 19.78 -1.81 -0.86
C ARG A 131 18.88 -3.03 -1.10
N GLY A 132 18.97 -4.02 -0.22
CA GLY A 132 18.25 -5.29 -0.29
C GLY A 132 16.96 -5.33 0.53
N PHE A 133 16.52 -4.20 1.10
CA PHE A 133 15.30 -4.16 1.92
C PHE A 133 14.64 -2.77 1.93
N GLU A 134 13.38 -2.75 2.30
CA GLU A 134 12.62 -1.56 2.70
C GLU A 134 12.00 -1.77 4.08
N CYS A 135 11.59 -0.69 4.71
CA CYS A 135 10.97 -0.71 6.03
C CYS A 135 9.48 -0.34 5.94
N ALA A 136 8.72 -0.74 6.97
CA ALA A 136 7.43 -0.14 7.27
C ALA A 136 7.32 0.14 8.77
N VAL A 137 6.90 1.35 9.12
CA VAL A 137 6.59 1.72 10.51
C VAL A 137 5.21 1.19 10.84
N THR A 138 5.05 0.50 11.98
CA THR A 138 3.75 0.07 12.47
C THR A 138 3.37 0.78 13.74
N ALA A 139 2.11 1.20 13.85
CA ALA A 139 1.54 1.79 15.03
C ALA A 139 0.09 1.34 15.24
N TRP A 140 -0.33 1.31 16.49
CA TRP A 140 -1.71 1.08 16.87
C TRP A 140 -2.40 2.42 17.17
N CYS A 141 -3.44 2.74 16.41
CA CYS A 141 -4.23 3.96 16.56
C CYS A 141 -5.57 3.71 17.30
N GLY A 142 -5.94 2.42 17.47
CA GLY A 142 -7.18 2.04 18.13
C GLY A 142 -7.13 2.10 19.65
N THR A 143 -8.30 1.83 20.26
CA THR A 143 -8.46 1.59 21.68
C THR A 143 -8.45 0.09 21.99
N GLY A 144 -8.00 -0.30 23.18
CA GLY A 144 -8.00 -1.70 23.60
C GLY A 144 -6.84 -2.54 23.05
N TYR A 145 -7.08 -3.85 22.94
CA TYR A 145 -6.06 -4.80 22.49
C TYR A 145 -5.80 -4.72 20.99
N ARG A 146 -4.53 -4.83 20.62
CA ARG A 146 -4.10 -4.87 19.22
C ARG A 146 -4.56 -6.17 18.57
N SER A 147 -5.14 -6.06 17.39
CA SER A 147 -5.48 -7.24 16.57
C SER A 147 -4.22 -7.70 15.84
N TRP A 148 -3.80 -8.94 16.04
CA TRP A 148 -2.65 -9.54 15.38
C TRP A 148 -2.92 -11.01 15.07
N ASN A 149 -2.79 -11.43 13.81
CA ASN A 149 -3.09 -12.78 13.36
C ASN A 149 -1.83 -13.61 13.09
N GLY A 150 -0.65 -12.98 13.04
CA GLY A 150 0.62 -13.65 12.68
C GLY A 150 1.21 -14.52 13.79
N GLY A 151 0.57 -14.63 14.97
CA GLY A 151 1.08 -15.44 16.09
C GLY A 151 2.47 -15.00 16.55
N GLY A 152 3.43 -15.93 16.61
CA GLY A 152 4.84 -15.67 16.98
C GLY A 152 5.74 -15.21 15.81
N LYS A 153 5.17 -14.75 14.68
CA LYS A 153 5.91 -14.31 13.49
C LYS A 153 6.80 -13.10 13.79
N ARG A 154 7.97 -13.07 13.18
CA ARG A 154 8.88 -11.93 13.23
C ARG A 154 8.43 -10.87 12.24
N GLY A 155 8.76 -9.60 12.48
CA GLY A 155 8.49 -8.46 11.59
C GLY A 155 9.36 -8.43 10.33
N VAL A 156 9.59 -9.58 9.71
CA VAL A 156 10.41 -9.74 8.51
C VAL A 156 9.60 -10.46 7.44
N TYR A 157 9.46 -9.83 6.28
CA TYR A 157 8.72 -10.31 5.12
C TYR A 157 9.71 -10.49 3.96
N THR A 158 9.73 -11.65 3.33
CA THR A 158 10.68 -11.95 2.26
C THR A 158 9.92 -12.21 0.97
N HIS A 159 9.92 -11.24 0.07
CA HIS A 159 9.26 -11.31 -1.22
C HIS A 159 10.12 -10.67 -2.30
N CYS A 160 10.19 -11.31 -3.47
CA CYS A 160 10.84 -10.73 -4.64
C CYS A 160 10.17 -9.42 -5.07
N VAL A 161 10.95 -8.54 -5.67
CA VAL A 161 10.43 -7.33 -6.31
C VAL A 161 9.53 -7.76 -7.47
N ASN A 162 8.39 -7.09 -7.66
CA ASN A 162 7.50 -7.42 -8.76
C ASN A 162 8.14 -6.97 -10.09
N THR A 163 8.75 -7.91 -10.81
CA THR A 163 9.37 -7.67 -12.12
C THR A 163 8.39 -7.74 -13.28
N ALA A 164 7.19 -8.29 -13.06
CA ALA A 164 6.15 -8.31 -14.08
C ALA A 164 5.61 -6.89 -14.30
N ARG A 165 5.74 -6.37 -15.52
CA ARG A 165 5.13 -5.09 -15.94
C ARG A 165 3.60 -5.22 -16.01
N GLN A 166 2.97 -5.32 -14.85
CA GLN A 166 1.51 -5.36 -14.73
C GLN A 166 0.87 -3.98 -14.57
N SER A 167 1.67 -2.93 -14.52
CA SER A 167 1.25 -1.55 -14.29
C SER A 167 2.27 -0.56 -14.84
N ASN A 168 1.80 0.64 -15.18
CA ASN A 168 2.65 1.76 -15.57
C ASN A 168 3.33 2.45 -14.37
N HIS A 169 3.03 2.03 -13.15
CA HIS A 169 3.62 2.62 -11.94
C HIS A 169 5.06 2.14 -11.73
N PRO A 170 6.04 3.04 -11.52
CA PRO A 170 7.46 2.69 -11.49
C PRO A 170 7.89 1.88 -10.26
N THR A 171 7.14 1.92 -9.16
CA THR A 171 7.50 1.30 -7.87
C THR A 171 6.34 0.51 -7.28
N LEU A 172 6.05 -0.66 -7.87
CA LEU A 172 4.99 -1.55 -7.38
C LEU A 172 5.46 -2.36 -6.16
N LYS A 173 4.69 -2.31 -5.07
CA LYS A 173 4.84 -3.32 -4.01
C LYS A 173 4.36 -4.68 -4.53
N PRO A 174 5.03 -5.79 -4.22
CA PRO A 174 4.58 -7.12 -4.62
C PRO A 174 3.20 -7.46 -4.01
N THR A 175 2.27 -7.92 -4.82
CA THR A 175 0.95 -8.34 -4.32
C THR A 175 1.04 -9.42 -3.22
N PRO A 176 1.93 -10.44 -3.31
CA PRO A 176 2.07 -11.43 -2.24
C PRO A 176 2.50 -10.80 -0.89
N LEU A 177 3.41 -9.82 -0.91
CA LEU A 177 3.78 -9.07 0.30
C LEU A 177 2.57 -8.36 0.92
N MET A 178 1.78 -7.66 0.09
CA MET A 178 0.63 -6.91 0.58
C MET A 178 -0.47 -7.84 1.10
N VAL A 179 -0.69 -8.99 0.45
CA VAL A 179 -1.64 -10.02 0.94
C VAL A 179 -1.21 -10.53 2.30
N GLU A 180 0.07 -10.86 2.48
CA GLU A 180 0.60 -11.35 3.75
C GLU A 180 0.43 -10.31 4.86
N LEU A 181 0.75 -9.04 4.60
CA LEU A 181 0.53 -7.94 5.55
C LEU A 181 -0.95 -7.76 5.90
N VAL A 182 -1.83 -7.72 4.90
CA VAL A 182 -3.28 -7.60 5.13
C VAL A 182 -3.78 -8.75 6.00
N MET A 183 -3.38 -9.98 5.74
CA MET A 183 -3.79 -11.14 6.52
C MET A 183 -3.27 -11.12 7.95
N ASP A 184 -2.02 -10.69 8.17
CA ASP A 184 -1.40 -10.65 9.49
C ASP A 184 -2.00 -9.56 10.40
N PHE A 185 -2.36 -8.41 9.83
CA PHE A 185 -2.75 -7.22 10.59
C PHE A 185 -4.26 -6.95 10.62
N THR A 186 -5.06 -7.63 9.79
CA THR A 186 -6.50 -7.34 9.67
C THR A 186 -7.34 -8.61 9.71
N LYS A 187 -8.62 -8.48 10.10
CA LYS A 187 -9.60 -9.57 10.06
C LYS A 187 -10.46 -9.49 8.80
N PRO A 188 -11.13 -10.60 8.40
CA PRO A 188 -12.15 -10.53 7.35
C PRO A 188 -13.16 -9.42 7.61
N ASP A 189 -13.67 -8.82 6.54
CA ASP A 189 -14.65 -7.72 6.52
C ASP A 189 -14.20 -6.39 7.17
N GLU A 190 -12.98 -6.30 7.73
CA GLU A 190 -12.44 -5.01 8.18
C GLU A 190 -12.08 -4.11 7.00
N LEU A 191 -12.26 -2.80 7.19
CA LEU A 191 -11.98 -1.78 6.18
C LEU A 191 -10.53 -1.32 6.26
N VAL A 192 -9.80 -1.56 5.19
CA VAL A 192 -8.42 -1.07 4.99
C VAL A 192 -8.46 0.15 4.08
N CYS A 193 -7.80 1.23 4.50
CA CYS A 193 -7.62 2.42 3.66
C CYS A 193 -6.17 2.57 3.21
N ASP A 194 -5.98 2.89 1.92
CA ASP A 194 -4.69 3.31 1.37
C ASP A 194 -4.81 4.73 0.80
N PRO A 195 -4.36 5.76 1.54
CA PRO A 195 -4.43 7.14 1.10
C PRO A 195 -3.48 7.52 -0.02
N PHE A 196 -2.56 6.60 -0.40
CA PHE A 196 -1.62 6.77 -1.51
C PHE A 196 -1.67 5.52 -2.39
N MET A 197 -2.88 5.19 -2.89
CA MET A 197 -3.20 3.92 -3.53
C MET A 197 -2.27 3.57 -4.70
N GLY A 198 -1.76 4.56 -5.43
CA GLY A 198 -0.92 4.36 -6.59
C GLY A 198 -1.58 3.42 -7.60
N SER A 199 -0.94 2.29 -7.86
CA SER A 199 -1.44 1.25 -8.78
C SER A 199 -2.46 0.27 -8.17
N GLY A 200 -2.92 0.48 -6.92
CA GLY A 200 -3.98 -0.29 -6.28
C GLY A 200 -3.57 -1.65 -5.72
N THR A 201 -2.27 -1.89 -5.45
CA THR A 201 -1.81 -3.21 -4.96
C THR A 201 -2.40 -3.57 -3.60
N THR A 202 -2.57 -2.59 -2.71
CA THR A 202 -3.26 -2.78 -1.42
C THR A 202 -4.71 -3.23 -1.63
N GLY A 203 -5.43 -2.65 -2.60
CA GLY A 203 -6.79 -3.05 -2.96
C GLY A 203 -6.87 -4.49 -3.47
N LEU A 204 -5.94 -4.89 -4.36
CA LEU A 204 -5.84 -6.27 -4.80
C LEU A 204 -5.61 -7.25 -3.64
N ALA A 205 -4.76 -6.86 -2.68
CA ALA A 205 -4.49 -7.66 -1.50
C ALA A 205 -5.73 -7.80 -0.61
N CYS A 206 -6.48 -6.72 -0.41
CA CYS A 206 -7.73 -6.72 0.35
C CYS A 206 -8.78 -7.64 -0.26
N ILE A 207 -8.99 -7.58 -1.58
CA ILE A 207 -9.92 -8.46 -2.30
C ILE A 207 -9.52 -9.93 -2.11
N LYS A 208 -8.24 -10.27 -2.34
CA LYS A 208 -7.73 -11.65 -2.17
C LYS A 208 -7.88 -12.16 -0.73
N ALA A 209 -7.82 -11.27 0.23
CA ALA A 209 -7.89 -11.60 1.65
C ALA A 209 -9.32 -11.46 2.24
N GLY A 210 -10.33 -11.07 1.45
CA GLY A 210 -11.70 -10.87 1.92
C GLY A 210 -11.85 -9.70 2.88
N ARG A 211 -11.18 -8.57 2.58
CA ARG A 211 -11.27 -7.30 3.34
C ARG A 211 -11.94 -6.25 2.49
N ARG A 212 -12.61 -5.30 3.14
CA ARG A 212 -13.08 -4.09 2.47
C ARG A 212 -11.92 -3.13 2.22
N PHE A 213 -12.05 -2.30 1.19
CA PHE A 213 -10.98 -1.41 0.77
C PHE A 213 -11.49 -0.03 0.39
N VAL A 214 -10.75 0.99 0.80
CA VAL A 214 -10.85 2.36 0.29
C VAL A 214 -9.47 2.80 -0.19
N GLY A 215 -9.38 3.15 -1.47
CA GLY A 215 -8.14 3.69 -2.07
C GLY A 215 -8.32 5.14 -2.48
N ILE A 216 -7.29 5.96 -2.25
CA ILE A 216 -7.26 7.36 -2.68
C ILE A 216 -6.01 7.57 -3.54
N GLU A 217 -6.20 8.18 -4.71
CA GLU A 217 -5.11 8.52 -5.62
C GLU A 217 -5.36 9.90 -6.23
N GLN A 218 -4.32 10.74 -6.25
CA GLN A 218 -4.42 12.10 -6.75
C GLN A 218 -4.20 12.19 -8.26
N LYS A 219 -3.37 11.31 -8.82
CA LYS A 219 -3.05 11.32 -10.25
C LYS A 219 -4.02 10.47 -11.05
N GLN A 220 -4.67 11.06 -12.04
CA GLN A 220 -5.64 10.39 -12.92
C GLN A 220 -5.08 9.11 -13.53
N GLU A 221 -3.85 9.14 -14.04
CA GLU A 221 -3.21 7.99 -14.70
C GLU A 221 -3.07 6.79 -13.76
N TYR A 222 -2.62 7.01 -12.52
CA TYR A 222 -2.47 5.94 -11.52
C TYR A 222 -3.81 5.46 -11.01
N TYR A 223 -4.77 6.37 -10.83
CA TYR A 223 -6.15 6.04 -10.49
C TYR A 223 -6.78 5.11 -11.54
N ASP A 224 -6.67 5.43 -12.82
CA ASP A 224 -7.24 4.63 -13.90
C ASP A 224 -6.59 3.24 -13.97
N ASP A 225 -5.27 3.14 -13.77
CA ASP A 225 -4.56 1.86 -13.72
C ASP A 225 -4.99 1.03 -12.50
N ALA A 226 -5.06 1.63 -11.31
CA ALA A 226 -5.53 0.97 -10.09
C ALA A 226 -6.97 0.45 -10.25
N ARG A 227 -7.88 1.30 -10.72
CA ARG A 227 -9.28 0.94 -10.96
C ARG A 227 -9.38 -0.27 -11.89
N ARG A 228 -8.69 -0.22 -13.03
CA ARG A 228 -8.67 -1.32 -14.01
C ARG A 228 -8.16 -2.63 -13.40
N ARG A 229 -7.10 -2.57 -12.62
CA ARG A 229 -6.51 -3.76 -11.96
C ARG A 229 -7.45 -4.34 -10.90
N ILE A 230 -8.08 -3.49 -10.10
CA ILE A 230 -9.06 -3.90 -9.08
C ILE A 230 -10.28 -4.54 -9.75
N GLU A 231 -10.84 -3.94 -10.81
CA GLU A 231 -11.95 -4.52 -11.57
C GLU A 231 -11.61 -5.90 -12.17
N LEU A 232 -10.38 -6.07 -12.66
CA LEU A 232 -9.92 -7.37 -13.18
C LEU A 232 -9.83 -8.43 -12.07
N GLU A 233 -9.34 -8.06 -10.89
CA GLU A 233 -9.25 -8.97 -9.75
C GLU A 233 -10.63 -9.38 -9.25
N LEU A 234 -11.59 -8.46 -9.15
CA LEU A 234 -12.96 -8.74 -8.78
C LEU A 234 -13.61 -9.74 -9.74
N LYS A 235 -13.44 -9.57 -11.05
CA LYS A 235 -13.94 -10.51 -12.07
C LYS A 235 -13.31 -11.91 -11.96
N GLN A 236 -12.03 -12.01 -11.57
CA GLN A 236 -11.38 -13.31 -11.34
C GLN A 236 -11.94 -14.00 -10.10
N GLY A 237 -12.20 -13.27 -9.02
CA GLY A 237 -12.85 -13.79 -7.81
C GLY A 237 -14.21 -14.41 -8.10
N ASP A 238 -15.04 -13.77 -8.92
CA ASP A 238 -16.35 -14.25 -9.30
C ASP A 238 -16.31 -15.57 -10.11
N LEU A 239 -15.26 -15.79 -10.90
CA LEU A 239 -15.10 -17.04 -11.68
C LEU A 239 -14.81 -18.27 -10.81
N PHE A 240 -14.30 -18.08 -9.59
CA PHE A 240 -14.03 -19.17 -8.64
C PHE A 240 -15.14 -19.37 -7.60
N MET A 241 -16.16 -18.52 -7.56
CA MET A 241 -17.37 -18.75 -6.80
C MET A 241 -18.17 -19.83 -7.51
N ALA A 242 -18.30 -21.02 -6.88
CA ALA A 242 -19.08 -22.11 -7.44
C ALA A 242 -20.52 -21.64 -7.77
N PRO A 243 -21.08 -22.04 -8.92
CA PRO A 243 -22.46 -21.66 -9.25
C PRO A 243 -23.40 -22.11 -8.12
N PRO A 244 -24.45 -21.34 -7.81
CA PRO A 244 -25.36 -21.68 -6.72
C PRO A 244 -25.88 -23.09 -6.94
N LYS A 245 -25.77 -23.94 -5.90
CA LYS A 245 -26.32 -25.30 -5.95
C LYS A 245 -27.79 -25.22 -6.30
N LEU A 246 -28.13 -25.61 -7.52
CA LEU A 246 -29.52 -25.79 -7.92
C LEU A 246 -30.18 -26.70 -6.92
N LYS A 247 -31.18 -26.19 -6.20
CA LYS A 247 -32.02 -27.03 -5.31
C LYS A 247 -32.67 -28.07 -6.23
N GLN A 248 -32.25 -29.33 -6.12
CA GLN A 248 -32.97 -30.44 -6.74
C GLN A 248 -34.38 -30.42 -6.17
N GLY A 249 -35.35 -30.07 -7.01
CA GLY A 249 -36.76 -30.24 -6.71
C GLY A 249 -37.01 -31.71 -6.46
N LYS A 250 -37.60 -32.08 -5.29
CA LYS A 250 -38.11 -33.40 -5.07
C LYS A 250 -39.15 -33.66 -6.16
N LEU A 251 -38.89 -34.64 -7.05
CA LEU A 251 -39.96 -35.25 -7.84
C LEU A 251 -40.90 -35.91 -6.83
N ALA A 252 -42.12 -35.42 -6.74
CA ALA A 252 -43.21 -36.16 -6.12
C ALA A 252 -43.62 -37.29 -7.08
N LEU A 253 -43.51 -38.53 -6.61
CA LEU A 253 -44.15 -39.72 -7.16
C LEU A 253 -45.56 -39.80 -6.64
#